data_bce164edbfa01130110bdc762566465f
#
_entry.id   bce164edbfa01130110bdc762566465f
#
_cell.length_a   1.000
_cell.length_b   1.000
_cell.length_c   1.000
_cell.angle_alpha   90.00
_cell.angle_beta   90.00
_cell.angle_gamma   90.00
#
_symmetry.space_group_name_H-M   'P 1'
#
loop_
_entity.id
_entity.type
_entity.pdbx_description
1 polymer ?
#
loop_
_entity_poly.entity_id
_entity_poly.type
_entity_poly.pdbx_seq_one_letter_code
_entity_poly.pdbx_strand_id
1 'polypeptide(L)'
;MFDFKPTEDIISMSEFRTTLADCVARTAETHRPIILTQNGRATSVFLSAAEWEKICQKLYDAEVYEDFLVAEGEADRGETYSTEEVKRMVESDLKKYSRGKSKKRK
;
A
#
# COMPACT_ATOMS: atom_id res chain seq x y z
N MET A 1 7.45 4.23 10.78
CA MET A 1 6.76 3.39 9.83
C MET A 1 6.44 2.02 10.43
N PHE A 2 7.12 0.94 10.11
CA PHE A 2 6.83 -0.37 10.69
C PHE A 2 7.87 -0.74 11.73
N ASP A 3 7.41 -1.32 12.84
CA ASP A 3 8.30 -1.93 13.82
C ASP A 3 8.53 -3.40 13.45
N PHE A 4 9.11 -3.60 12.28
CA PHE A 4 9.33 -4.95 11.77
C PHE A 4 10.25 -5.76 12.70
N LYS A 5 9.79 -6.95 13.05
CA LYS A 5 10.56 -7.86 13.93
C LYS A 5 10.87 -9.17 13.21
N PRO A 6 12.08 -9.32 12.66
CA PRO A 6 12.43 -10.51 11.88
C PRO A 6 12.18 -11.84 12.58
N THR A 7 12.29 -11.89 13.89
CA THR A 7 12.07 -13.12 14.65
C THR A 7 10.61 -13.53 14.76
N GLU A 8 9.70 -12.58 14.57
CA GLU A 8 8.27 -12.82 14.71
C GLU A 8 7.51 -12.65 13.40
N ASP A 9 8.00 -11.78 12.52
CA ASP A 9 7.28 -11.32 11.36
C ASP A 9 7.69 -12.01 10.06
N ILE A 10 8.51 -13.05 10.14
CA ILE A 10 8.89 -13.87 8.98
C ILE A 10 8.40 -15.29 9.23
N ILE A 11 7.52 -15.78 8.36
CA ILE A 11 7.01 -17.15 8.45
C ILE A 11 6.99 -17.79 7.07
N SER A 12 6.97 -19.11 7.05
CA SER A 12 6.88 -19.84 5.78
C SER A 12 5.46 -19.76 5.20
N MET A 13 5.35 -19.95 3.89
CA MET A 13 4.06 -20.01 3.24
C MET A 13 3.20 -21.14 3.81
N SER A 14 3.80 -22.28 4.13
CA SER A 14 3.08 -23.41 4.73
C SER A 14 2.50 -23.04 6.07
N GLU A 15 3.28 -22.42 6.93
CA GLU A 15 2.81 -21.96 8.23
C GLU A 15 1.71 -20.91 8.09
N PHE A 16 1.87 -20.00 7.13
CA PHE A 16 0.86 -18.99 6.87
C PHE A 16 -0.50 -19.62 6.53
N ARG A 17 -0.50 -20.64 5.68
CA ARG A 17 -1.73 -21.32 5.28
C ARG A 17 -2.47 -21.96 6.45
N THR A 18 -1.73 -22.52 7.40
CA THR A 18 -2.31 -23.20 8.55
C THR A 18 -2.71 -22.23 9.65
N THR A 19 -2.13 -21.02 9.68
CA THR A 19 -2.37 -20.04 10.74
C THR A 19 -2.96 -18.74 10.18
N LEU A 20 -3.66 -18.82 9.06
CA LEU A 20 -4.16 -17.64 8.35
C LEU A 20 -5.00 -16.72 9.25
N ALA A 21 -5.94 -17.28 10.00
CA ALA A 21 -6.79 -16.49 10.88
C ALA A 21 -5.97 -15.76 11.97
N ASP A 22 -4.96 -16.46 12.52
CA ASP A 22 -4.07 -15.86 13.51
C ASP A 22 -3.23 -14.74 12.89
N CYS A 23 -2.77 -14.93 11.67
CA CYS A 23 -2.01 -13.91 10.95
C CYS A 23 -2.86 -12.65 10.68
N VAL A 24 -4.11 -12.85 10.29
CA VAL A 24 -5.03 -11.72 10.08
C VAL A 24 -5.21 -10.93 11.38
N ALA A 25 -5.49 -11.62 12.49
CA ALA A 25 -5.67 -10.99 13.78
C ALA A 25 -4.39 -10.27 14.24
N ARG A 26 -3.25 -10.92 14.05
CA ARG A 26 -1.96 -10.37 14.47
C ARG A 26 -1.60 -9.09 13.71
N THR A 27 -1.77 -9.07 12.40
CA THR A 27 -1.47 -7.87 11.62
C THR A 27 -2.41 -6.72 11.97
N ALA A 28 -3.67 -7.01 12.27
CA ALA A 28 -4.63 -6.00 12.70
C ALA A 28 -4.25 -5.40 14.05
N GLU A 29 -3.72 -6.23 14.96
CA GLU A 29 -3.34 -5.81 16.30
C GLU A 29 -1.99 -5.10 16.34
N THR A 30 -0.98 -5.68 15.68
CA THR A 30 0.40 -5.17 15.76
C THR A 30 0.69 -4.08 14.74
N HIS A 31 -0.10 -3.98 13.70
CA HIS A 31 0.14 -3.07 12.57
C HIS A 31 1.46 -3.35 11.85
N ARG A 32 2.01 -4.56 12.00
CA ARG A 32 3.25 -4.96 11.34
C ARG A 32 2.95 -5.92 10.19
N PRO A 33 3.68 -5.79 9.08
CA PRO A 33 3.55 -6.76 7.99
C PRO A 33 4.19 -8.09 8.38
N ILE A 34 3.75 -9.15 7.71
CA ILE A 34 4.34 -10.47 7.84
C ILE A 34 4.98 -10.80 6.50
N ILE A 35 6.26 -11.16 6.53
CA ILE A 35 6.97 -11.57 5.32
C ILE A 35 6.81 -13.08 5.17
N LEU A 36 6.34 -13.50 4.00
CA LEU A 36 6.11 -14.91 3.69
C LEU A 36 7.26 -15.45 2.86
N THR A 37 7.81 -16.57 3.30
CA THR A 37 8.91 -17.21 2.60
C THR A 37 8.46 -18.50 1.94
N GLN A 38 9.11 -18.82 0.84
CA GLN A 38 8.91 -20.07 0.12
C GLN A 38 10.28 -20.54 -0.35
N ASN A 39 10.63 -21.80 -0.01
CA ASN A 39 11.94 -22.36 -0.33
C ASN A 39 13.08 -21.47 0.19
N GLY A 40 12.93 -20.92 1.39
CA GLY A 40 13.94 -20.11 2.04
C GLY A 40 14.08 -18.69 1.50
N ARG A 41 13.18 -18.27 0.62
CA ARG A 41 13.20 -16.93 0.02
C ARG A 41 11.93 -16.16 0.35
N ALA A 42 12.08 -14.86 0.62
CA ALA A 42 10.93 -13.98 0.79
C ALA A 42 10.24 -13.79 -0.56
N THR A 43 8.96 -14.16 -0.64
CA THR A 43 8.20 -14.08 -1.88
C THR A 43 7.00 -13.15 -1.79
N SER A 44 6.50 -12.91 -0.60
CA SER A 44 5.27 -12.13 -0.43
C SER A 44 5.28 -11.39 0.89
N VAL A 45 4.46 -10.36 0.97
CA VAL A 45 4.25 -9.61 2.20
C VAL A 45 2.76 -9.57 2.48
N PHE A 46 2.37 -9.88 3.70
CA PHE A 46 0.99 -9.84 4.14
C PHE A 46 0.83 -8.73 5.17
N LEU A 47 -0.14 -7.87 4.96
CA LEU A 47 -0.43 -6.80 5.91
C LEU A 47 -1.94 -6.51 5.94
N SER A 48 -2.40 -5.85 7.00
CA SER A 48 -3.82 -5.52 7.11
C SER A 48 -4.23 -4.47 6.08
N ALA A 49 -5.50 -4.48 5.71
CA ALA A 49 -6.05 -3.49 4.78
C ALA A 49 -5.87 -2.06 5.30
N ALA A 50 -6.00 -1.87 6.62
CA ALA A 50 -5.81 -0.55 7.24
C ALA A 50 -4.37 -0.04 7.05
N GLU A 51 -3.38 -0.92 7.20
CA GLU A 51 -1.98 -0.54 6.96
C GLU A 51 -1.71 -0.26 5.49
N TRP A 52 -2.32 -1.04 4.62
CA TRP A 52 -2.20 -0.80 3.18
C TRP A 52 -2.77 0.57 2.81
N GLU A 53 -3.92 0.92 3.37
CA GLU A 53 -4.50 2.24 3.15
C GLU A 53 -3.57 3.36 3.61
N LYS A 54 -2.92 3.19 4.76
CA LYS A 54 -1.96 4.17 5.27
C LYS A 54 -0.76 4.32 4.34
N ILE A 55 -0.25 3.22 3.81
CA ILE A 55 0.86 3.25 2.87
C ILE A 55 0.45 3.98 1.60
N CYS A 56 -0.72 3.66 1.06
CA CYS A 56 -1.25 4.33 -0.12
C CYS A 56 -1.41 5.84 0.11
N GLN A 57 -1.89 6.21 1.30
CA GLN A 57 -2.07 7.62 1.64
C GLN A 57 -0.73 8.35 1.71
N LYS A 58 0.28 7.71 2.32
CA LYS A 58 1.62 8.29 2.39
C LYS A 58 2.26 8.46 1.02
N LEU A 59 2.10 7.47 0.16
CA LEU A 59 2.60 7.55 -1.21
C LEU A 59 1.89 8.65 -1.98
N TYR A 60 0.58 8.74 -1.82
CA TYR A 60 -0.21 9.79 -2.43
C TYR A 60 0.28 11.18 -1.99
N ASP A 61 0.47 11.37 -0.68
CA ASP A 61 0.93 12.63 -0.14
C ASP A 61 2.32 13.00 -0.67
N ALA A 62 3.21 12.02 -0.79
CA ALA A 62 4.55 12.22 -1.33
C ALA A 62 4.50 12.59 -2.81
N GLU A 63 3.68 11.92 -3.59
CA GLU A 63 3.51 12.23 -5.02
C GLU A 63 2.94 13.62 -5.23
N VAL A 64 1.94 13.98 -4.45
CA VAL A 64 1.35 15.32 -4.51
C VAL A 64 2.39 16.38 -4.19
N TYR A 65 3.22 16.13 -3.18
CA TYR A 65 4.26 17.05 -2.79
C TYR A 65 5.32 17.19 -3.89
N GLU A 66 5.75 16.10 -4.49
CA GLU A 66 6.70 16.11 -5.59
C GLU A 66 6.14 16.84 -6.81
N ASP A 67 4.88 16.58 -7.14
CA ASP A 67 4.21 17.26 -8.25
C ASP A 67 4.11 18.75 -7.99
N PHE A 68 3.87 19.14 -6.76
CA PHE A 68 3.84 20.55 -6.38
C PHE A 68 5.21 21.20 -6.59
N LEU A 69 6.29 20.54 -6.19
CA LEU A 69 7.64 21.06 -6.38
C LEU A 69 8.00 21.18 -7.86
N VAL A 70 7.64 20.18 -8.66
CA VAL A 70 7.86 20.20 -10.10
C VAL A 70 7.04 21.33 -10.75
N ALA A 71 5.79 21.48 -10.34
CA ALA A 71 4.91 22.54 -10.86
C ALA A 71 5.48 23.92 -10.54
N GLU A 72 6.05 24.13 -9.36
CA GLU A 72 6.73 25.38 -9.03
C GLU A 72 7.93 25.65 -9.94
N GLY A 73 8.73 24.61 -10.21
CA GLY A 73 9.87 24.71 -11.10
C GLY A 73 9.48 24.91 -12.56
N GLU A 74 8.31 24.48 -12.94
CA GLU A 74 7.79 24.54 -14.29
C GLU A 74 6.70 25.60 -14.50
N ALA A 75 6.50 26.47 -13.53
CA ALA A 75 5.48 27.51 -13.59
C ALA A 75 5.57 28.36 -14.87
N ASP A 76 6.75 28.52 -15.43
CA ASP A 76 6.98 29.27 -16.66
C ASP A 76 6.35 28.59 -17.89
N ARG A 77 6.03 27.33 -17.79
CA ARG A 77 5.42 26.55 -18.88
C ARG A 77 3.90 26.54 -18.83
N GLY A 78 3.30 27.09 -17.78
CA GLY A 78 1.86 27.11 -17.61
C GLY A 78 1.23 25.76 -17.31
N GLU A 79 2.02 24.75 -17.04
CA GLU A 79 1.57 23.39 -16.70
C GLU A 79 1.51 23.21 -15.21
N THR A 80 0.50 23.76 -14.57
CA THR A 80 0.32 23.61 -13.14
C THR A 80 -1.02 22.97 -12.85
N TYR A 81 -1.02 21.99 -11.96
CA TYR A 81 -2.24 21.40 -11.45
C TYR A 81 -2.37 21.76 -9.97
N SER A 82 -3.58 22.07 -9.54
CA SER A 82 -3.83 22.30 -8.12
C SER A 82 -3.75 20.97 -7.37
N THR A 83 -3.47 21.02 -6.07
CA THR A 83 -3.45 19.86 -5.22
C THR A 83 -4.78 19.11 -5.28
N GLU A 84 -5.89 19.84 -5.32
CA GLU A 84 -7.21 19.23 -5.40
C GLU A 84 -7.46 18.53 -6.73
N GLU A 85 -6.95 19.07 -7.81
CA GLU A 85 -7.07 18.44 -9.13
C GLU A 85 -6.33 17.11 -9.17
N VAL A 86 -5.09 17.10 -8.67
CA VAL A 86 -4.28 15.88 -8.58
C VAL A 86 -4.98 14.86 -7.70
N LYS A 87 -5.52 15.29 -6.57
CA LYS A 87 -6.24 14.44 -5.65
C LYS A 87 -7.44 13.77 -6.32
N ARG A 88 -8.21 14.53 -7.07
CA ARG A 88 -9.37 13.98 -7.82
C ARG A 88 -8.95 12.97 -8.86
N MET A 89 -7.85 13.23 -9.59
CA MET A 89 -7.34 12.30 -10.59
C MET A 89 -6.94 10.96 -9.96
N VAL A 90 -6.22 10.99 -8.86
CA VAL A 90 -5.80 9.79 -8.16
C VAL A 90 -7.01 9.03 -7.60
N GLU A 91 -7.94 9.71 -6.99
CA GLU A 91 -9.17 9.08 -6.48
C GLU A 91 -9.98 8.42 -7.58
N SER A 92 -10.08 9.06 -8.73
CA SER A 92 -10.77 8.50 -9.89
C SER A 92 -10.10 7.21 -10.37
N ASP A 93 -8.78 7.19 -10.45
CA ASP A 93 -8.02 6.02 -10.87
C ASP A 93 -8.17 4.87 -9.88
N LEU A 94 -8.16 5.17 -8.59
CA LEU A 94 -8.36 4.17 -7.56
C LEU A 94 -9.77 3.55 -7.63
N LYS A 95 -10.78 4.35 -7.90
CA LYS A 95 -12.15 3.86 -8.07
C LYS A 95 -12.27 2.94 -9.29
N LYS A 96 -11.64 3.30 -10.39
CA LYS A 96 -11.63 2.46 -11.59
C LYS A 96 -10.98 1.12 -11.32
N TYR A 97 -9.87 1.13 -10.60
CA TYR A 97 -9.16 -0.09 -10.23
C TYR A 97 -10.01 -0.98 -9.33
N SER A 98 -10.65 -0.42 -8.33
CA SER A 98 -11.54 -1.17 -7.43
C SER A 98 -12.71 -1.79 -8.17
N ARG A 99 -13.33 -1.08 -9.10
CA ARG A 99 -14.42 -1.61 -9.91
C ARG A 99 -13.95 -2.77 -10.79
N GLY A 100 -12.76 -2.66 -11.37
CA GLY A 100 -12.18 -3.73 -12.16
C GLY A 100 -11.99 -5.00 -11.36
N LYS A 101 -11.50 -4.88 -10.13
CA LYS A 101 -11.33 -6.02 -9.23
C LYS A 101 -12.66 -6.65 -8.85
N SER A 102 -13.66 -5.86 -8.54
CA SER A 102 -14.99 -6.37 -8.20
C SER A 102 -15.60 -7.18 -9.32
N LYS A 103 -15.45 -6.74 -10.55
CA LYS A 103 -15.95 -7.47 -11.73
C LYS A 103 -15.23 -8.80 -11.92
N LYS A 104 -13.95 -8.87 -11.61
CA LYS A 104 -13.16 -10.09 -11.76
C LYS A 104 -13.49 -11.17 -10.74
N ARG A 105 -14.14 -10.82 -9.65
CA ARG A 105 -14.52 -11.77 -8.61
C ARG A 105 -15.78 -12.58 -8.92
N LYS A 106 -16.46 -12.23 -9.96
CA LYS A 106 -17.57 -13.02 -10.44
C LYS A 106 -17.06 -14.17 -11.29
#